data_e621bb23e75fbed4b646cd30eaada4e7
#
_entry.id   e621bb23e75fbed4b646cd30eaada4e7
#
_cell.length_a   1.000
_cell.length_b   1.000
_cell.length_c   1.000
_cell.angle_alpha   90.00
_cell.angle_beta   90.00
_cell.angle_gamma   90.00
#
_symmetry.space_group_name_H-M   'P 1'
#
loop_
_entity.id
_entity.type
_entity.pdbx_description
1 polymer ?
#
loop_
_entity_poly.entity_id
_entity_poly.type
_entity_poly.pdbx_seq_one_letter_code
_entity_poly.pdbx_strand_id
1 'polypeptide(L)'
;MKKLCVIVVVLSLVSVCRPVPLTCEKLMKPVDQDPDLTGRWYYIAGSSKVCWAIVLFNTFLWPSIAVDITSTETPDVYNYNDQLKIYGHCLNNSHLNFYKNHSIFSVDGYYAEVLLHTSCPDCIVLNAHDYTLGRRKAITEAELKEFEMQTECFGWSKPQVLNNEFDYQNCNTLDVNPTEWSLALKIFERAYTMRHSIASCIIDTFLPSSFQLYNRHK
;
A
#
# COMPACT_ATOMS: atom_id res chain seq x y z
N MET A 1 34.11 -6.48 -37.11
CA MET A 1 32.75 -6.91 -36.73
C MET A 1 32.70 -7.83 -35.52
N LYS A 2 33.56 -8.86 -35.38
CA LYS A 2 33.57 -9.78 -34.21
C LYS A 2 33.81 -9.11 -32.86
N LYS A 3 34.68 -8.07 -32.78
CA LYS A 3 34.95 -7.32 -31.54
C LYS A 3 33.78 -6.47 -31.06
N LEU A 4 32.94 -5.96 -31.99
CA LEU A 4 31.77 -5.14 -31.63
C LEU A 4 30.66 -6.00 -31.00
N CYS A 5 30.45 -7.22 -31.53
CA CYS A 5 29.44 -8.16 -30.97
C CYS A 5 29.81 -8.60 -29.55
N VAL A 6 31.10 -8.80 -29.23
CA VAL A 6 31.53 -9.17 -27.88
C VAL A 6 31.27 -8.03 -26.87
N ILE A 7 31.53 -6.79 -27.27
CA ILE A 7 31.26 -5.62 -26.41
C ILE A 7 29.79 -5.48 -26.11
N VAL A 8 28.90 -5.67 -27.10
CA VAL A 8 27.45 -5.59 -26.91
C VAL A 8 26.96 -6.71 -25.98
N VAL A 9 27.47 -7.93 -26.12
CA VAL A 9 27.10 -9.07 -25.26
C VAL A 9 27.58 -8.83 -23.82
N VAL A 10 28.81 -8.33 -23.63
CA VAL A 10 29.33 -8.02 -22.27
C VAL A 10 28.53 -6.88 -21.63
N LEU A 11 28.18 -5.83 -22.35
CA LEU A 11 27.35 -4.74 -21.86
C LEU A 11 25.93 -5.19 -21.51
N SER A 12 25.33 -6.12 -22.28
CA SER A 12 24.02 -6.66 -21.98
C SER A 12 24.03 -7.59 -20.74
N LEU A 13 25.10 -8.36 -20.54
CA LEU A 13 25.26 -9.20 -19.36
C LEU A 13 25.50 -8.39 -18.07
N VAL A 14 26.24 -7.28 -18.15
CA VAL A 14 26.45 -6.38 -17.00
C VAL A 14 25.19 -5.63 -16.63
N SER A 15 24.27 -5.41 -17.59
CA SER A 15 22.98 -4.74 -17.34
C SER A 15 22.00 -5.62 -16.55
N VAL A 16 22.16 -6.94 -16.54
CA VAL A 16 21.24 -7.88 -15.86
C VAL A 16 21.62 -8.08 -14.38
N CYS A 17 22.89 -7.85 -14.00
CA CYS A 17 23.35 -7.96 -12.62
C CYS A 17 23.52 -6.57 -11.99
N ARG A 18 22.40 -5.82 -11.83
CA ARG A 18 22.43 -4.68 -10.89
C ARG A 18 22.35 -5.25 -9.48
N PRO A 19 23.40 -5.10 -8.65
CA PRO A 19 23.27 -5.44 -7.24
C PRO A 19 22.12 -4.61 -6.66
N VAL A 20 21.27 -5.25 -5.88
CA VAL A 20 20.24 -4.55 -5.11
C VAL A 20 20.97 -3.48 -4.31
N PRO A 21 20.57 -2.21 -4.37
CA PRO A 21 21.21 -1.15 -3.61
C PRO A 21 21.27 -1.54 -2.13
N LEU A 22 22.39 -1.30 -1.47
CA LEU A 22 22.55 -1.57 -0.02
C LEU A 22 21.44 -0.94 0.84
N THR A 23 20.84 0.14 0.36
CA THR A 23 19.66 0.78 0.91
C THR A 23 18.42 -0.12 0.90
N CYS A 24 18.23 -0.97 -0.11
CA CYS A 24 17.09 -1.88 -0.17
C CYS A 24 17.17 -3.00 0.86
N GLU A 25 18.34 -3.56 1.13
CA GLU A 25 18.47 -4.58 2.19
C GLU A 25 17.99 -4.05 3.54
N LYS A 26 18.29 -2.78 3.84
CA LYS A 26 17.86 -2.14 5.07
C LYS A 26 16.35 -1.84 5.06
N LEU A 27 15.82 -1.34 3.94
CA LEU A 27 14.42 -0.96 3.80
C LEU A 27 13.45 -2.16 3.76
N MET A 28 13.91 -3.31 3.26
CA MET A 28 13.13 -4.54 3.20
C MET A 28 13.30 -5.43 4.44
N LYS A 29 14.10 -4.97 5.42
CA LYS A 29 14.34 -5.75 6.63
C LYS A 29 13.05 -5.82 7.47
N PRO A 30 12.69 -7.02 8.00
CA PRO A 30 11.65 -7.11 9.01
C PRO A 30 11.97 -6.27 10.24
N VAL A 31 10.96 -5.95 11.04
CA VAL A 31 11.14 -5.25 12.32
C VAL A 31 12.15 -5.97 13.22
N ASP A 32 12.97 -5.21 13.94
CA ASP A 32 13.95 -5.78 14.89
C ASP A 32 13.30 -6.21 16.21
N GLN A 33 12.20 -5.58 16.57
CA GLN A 33 11.43 -5.85 17.79
C GLN A 33 9.94 -5.91 17.43
N ASP A 34 9.24 -6.80 18.10
CA ASP A 34 7.81 -6.97 17.87
C ASP A 34 7.06 -5.74 18.38
N PRO A 35 6.33 -5.04 17.51
CA PRO A 35 5.56 -3.87 17.91
C PRO A 35 4.33 -4.30 18.72
N ASP A 36 3.84 -3.42 19.59
CA ASP A 36 2.51 -3.57 20.15
C ASP A 36 1.46 -3.33 19.05
N LEU A 37 0.82 -4.40 18.61
CA LEU A 37 -0.21 -4.36 17.57
C LEU A 37 -1.57 -3.89 18.12
N THR A 38 -1.79 -3.91 19.42
CA THR A 38 -3.11 -3.60 20.02
C THR A 38 -3.52 -2.13 19.80
N GLY A 39 -4.82 -1.91 19.72
CA GLY A 39 -5.41 -0.57 19.56
C GLY A 39 -5.89 -0.29 18.14
N ARG A 40 -6.16 0.98 17.86
CA ARG A 40 -6.74 1.41 16.59
C ARG A 40 -5.70 1.83 15.58
N TRP A 41 -5.81 1.30 14.38
CA TRP A 41 -4.96 1.58 13.25
C TRP A 41 -5.78 2.04 12.04
N TYR A 42 -5.19 2.90 11.23
CA TYR A 42 -5.78 3.40 10.00
C TYR A 42 -4.91 3.02 8.80
N TYR A 43 -5.52 2.54 7.73
CA TYR A 43 -4.82 2.35 6.47
C TYR A 43 -4.58 3.72 5.84
N ILE A 44 -3.32 4.16 5.74
CA ILE A 44 -2.97 5.52 5.33
C ILE A 44 -2.48 5.57 3.89
N ALA A 45 -1.68 4.62 3.49
CA ALA A 45 -1.11 4.56 2.15
C ALA A 45 -1.01 3.10 1.68
N GLY A 46 -1.02 2.92 0.39
CA GLY A 46 -0.88 1.59 -0.23
C GLY A 46 -0.15 1.65 -1.56
N SER A 47 0.44 0.53 -1.94
CA SER A 47 1.07 0.30 -3.22
C SER A 47 0.62 -1.05 -3.79
N SER A 48 1.02 -1.35 -5.01
CA SER A 48 0.75 -2.63 -5.66
C SER A 48 1.74 -2.88 -6.79
N LYS A 49 1.99 -4.16 -7.12
CA LYS A 49 2.76 -4.54 -8.31
C LYS A 49 2.19 -3.95 -9.60
N VAL A 50 0.87 -3.83 -9.64
CA VAL A 50 0.14 -3.27 -10.76
C VAL A 50 -0.48 -1.95 -10.32
N CYS A 51 0.02 -0.83 -10.85
CA CYS A 51 -0.43 0.49 -10.40
C CYS A 51 -1.96 0.69 -10.54
N TRP A 52 -2.59 0.03 -11.52
CA TRP A 52 -4.04 0.06 -11.69
C TRP A 52 -4.79 -0.43 -10.46
N ALA A 53 -4.30 -1.45 -9.77
CA ALA A 53 -5.01 -2.02 -8.63
C ALA A 53 -5.22 -0.96 -7.54
N ILE A 54 -4.16 -0.30 -7.11
CA ILE A 54 -4.25 0.71 -6.04
C ILE A 54 -4.90 2.01 -6.52
N VAL A 55 -4.64 2.44 -7.77
CA VAL A 55 -5.22 3.68 -8.31
C VAL A 55 -6.73 3.54 -8.50
N LEU A 56 -7.21 2.44 -9.09
CA LEU A 56 -8.64 2.18 -9.26
C LEU A 56 -9.34 1.97 -7.91
N PHE A 57 -8.72 1.21 -7.01
CA PHE A 57 -9.23 1.03 -5.67
C PHE A 57 -9.42 2.38 -4.95
N ASN A 58 -8.39 3.23 -4.94
CA ASN A 58 -8.46 4.53 -4.30
C ASN A 58 -9.41 5.50 -5.01
N THR A 59 -9.51 5.42 -6.35
CA THR A 59 -10.36 6.33 -7.14
C THR A 59 -11.84 5.97 -7.07
N PHE A 60 -12.17 4.70 -7.33
CA PHE A 60 -13.56 4.27 -7.53
C PHE A 60 -14.20 3.70 -6.28
N LEU A 61 -13.47 3.03 -5.42
CA LEU A 61 -14.03 2.51 -4.17
C LEU A 61 -13.89 3.51 -3.03
N TRP A 62 -12.84 4.32 -3.05
CA TRP A 62 -12.56 5.30 -2.00
C TRP A 62 -12.77 4.73 -0.59
N PRO A 63 -12.08 3.67 -0.26
CA PRO A 63 -12.30 3.03 1.01
C PRO A 63 -11.63 3.85 2.12
N SER A 64 -12.38 4.03 3.20
CA SER A 64 -11.81 4.41 4.48
C SER A 64 -11.72 3.14 5.31
N ILE A 65 -10.52 2.75 5.70
CA ILE A 65 -10.29 1.50 6.41
C ILE A 65 -9.63 1.80 7.75
N ALA A 66 -10.23 1.28 8.81
CA ALA A 66 -9.63 1.24 10.13
C ALA A 66 -9.73 -0.19 10.67
N VAL A 67 -8.81 -0.54 11.57
CA VAL A 67 -8.85 -1.82 12.27
C VAL A 67 -8.61 -1.58 13.75
N ASP A 68 -9.45 -2.17 14.60
CA ASP A 68 -9.27 -2.25 16.04
C ASP A 68 -8.70 -3.63 16.38
N ILE A 69 -7.46 -3.66 16.86
CA ILE A 69 -6.75 -4.91 17.21
C ILE A 69 -6.78 -5.08 18.72
N THR A 70 -7.24 -6.23 19.18
CA THR A 70 -7.27 -6.59 20.60
C THR A 70 -6.59 -7.92 20.81
N SER A 71 -5.86 -8.05 21.94
CA SER A 71 -5.29 -9.33 22.34
C SER A 71 -6.40 -10.31 22.75
N THR A 72 -6.15 -11.61 22.57
CA THR A 72 -7.00 -12.68 23.08
C THR A 72 -6.37 -13.35 24.31
N GLU A 73 -7.02 -14.33 24.88
CA GLU A 73 -6.46 -15.15 25.96
C GLU A 73 -5.32 -16.06 25.47
N THR A 74 -5.28 -16.34 24.18
CA THR A 74 -4.23 -17.15 23.57
C THR A 74 -3.06 -16.23 23.19
N PRO A 75 -1.82 -16.52 23.67
CA PRO A 75 -0.64 -15.76 23.29
C PRO A 75 -0.47 -15.68 21.78
N ASP A 76 -0.03 -14.51 21.31
CA ASP A 76 0.24 -14.21 19.89
C ASP A 76 -0.97 -14.31 18.97
N VAL A 77 -2.19 -14.46 19.50
CA VAL A 77 -3.45 -14.41 18.75
C VAL A 77 -4.17 -13.12 19.05
N TYR A 78 -4.58 -12.42 17.98
CA TYR A 78 -5.24 -11.14 18.06
C TYR A 78 -6.58 -11.17 17.32
N ASN A 79 -7.56 -10.47 17.87
CA ASN A 79 -8.83 -10.23 17.20
C ASN A 79 -8.76 -8.90 16.45
N TYR A 80 -9.01 -8.95 15.14
CA TYR A 80 -9.04 -7.83 14.21
C TYR A 80 -10.48 -7.49 13.91
N ASN A 81 -10.88 -6.25 14.24
CA ASN A 81 -12.20 -5.72 13.92
C ASN A 81 -12.03 -4.64 12.85
N ASP A 82 -12.17 -5.03 11.60
CA ASP A 82 -12.09 -4.12 10.47
C ASP A 82 -13.34 -3.29 10.34
N GLN A 83 -13.16 -2.02 10.11
CA GLN A 83 -14.20 -1.06 9.79
C GLN A 83 -13.90 -0.47 8.41
N LEU A 84 -14.75 -0.79 7.46
CA LEU A 84 -14.63 -0.30 6.09
C LEU A 84 -15.80 0.63 5.80
N LYS A 85 -15.51 1.86 5.34
CA LYS A 85 -16.52 2.79 4.87
C LYS A 85 -16.31 3.07 3.39
N ILE A 86 -17.34 2.81 2.59
CA ILE A 86 -17.38 3.07 1.14
C ILE A 86 -18.62 3.90 0.84
N TYR A 87 -18.42 5.12 0.33
CA TYR A 87 -19.50 6.06 -0.01
C TYR A 87 -20.53 6.29 1.10
N GLY A 88 -20.05 6.31 2.35
CA GLY A 88 -20.89 6.48 3.52
C GLY A 88 -21.50 5.21 4.08
N HIS A 89 -21.42 4.06 3.40
CA HIS A 89 -21.86 2.76 3.91
C HIS A 89 -20.74 2.08 4.67
N CYS A 90 -21.04 1.59 5.87
CA CYS A 90 -20.07 0.92 6.72
C CYS A 90 -20.26 -0.59 6.68
N LEU A 91 -19.14 -1.29 6.56
CA LEU A 91 -19.03 -2.74 6.69
C LEU A 91 -18.09 -3.02 7.85
N ASN A 92 -18.46 -3.90 8.73
CA ASN A 92 -17.62 -4.36 9.82
C ASN A 92 -17.36 -5.85 9.64
N ASN A 93 -16.11 -6.25 9.81
CA ASN A 93 -15.71 -7.64 9.78
C ASN A 93 -14.82 -7.94 10.99
N SER A 94 -14.93 -9.13 11.55
CA SER A 94 -14.11 -9.57 12.68
C SER A 94 -13.47 -10.89 12.35
N HIS A 95 -12.15 -10.98 12.52
CA HIS A 95 -11.40 -12.19 12.26
C HIS A 95 -10.20 -12.30 13.20
N LEU A 96 -9.68 -13.52 13.33
CA LEU A 96 -8.50 -13.79 14.15
C LEU A 96 -7.27 -13.91 13.27
N ASN A 97 -6.19 -13.27 13.72
CA ASN A 97 -4.87 -13.43 13.15
C ASN A 97 -3.87 -13.80 14.25
N PHE A 98 -2.82 -14.51 13.89
CA PHE A 98 -1.73 -14.77 14.82
C PHE A 98 -0.43 -14.13 14.34
N TYR A 99 0.37 -13.70 15.30
CA TYR A 99 1.66 -13.07 15.07
C TYR A 99 2.78 -14.06 15.36
N LYS A 100 3.71 -14.23 14.43
CA LYS A 100 4.88 -15.08 14.60
C LYS A 100 6.01 -14.66 13.68
N ASN A 101 7.24 -14.58 14.20
CA ASN A 101 8.44 -14.30 13.42
C ASN A 101 8.29 -13.04 12.54
N HIS A 102 7.90 -11.93 13.15
CA HIS A 102 7.69 -10.63 12.48
C HIS A 102 6.63 -10.64 11.38
N SER A 103 5.71 -11.59 11.42
CA SER A 103 4.66 -11.74 10.41
C SER A 103 3.30 -11.96 11.06
N ILE A 104 2.28 -11.40 10.43
CA ILE A 104 0.88 -11.60 10.75
C ILE A 104 0.35 -12.66 9.81
N PHE A 105 -0.31 -13.68 10.35
CA PHE A 105 -0.91 -14.78 9.60
C PHE A 105 -2.40 -14.79 9.83
N SER A 106 -3.17 -14.98 8.77
CA SER A 106 -4.57 -15.31 8.88
C SER A 106 -4.74 -16.72 9.50
N VAL A 107 -5.73 -16.88 10.37
CA VAL A 107 -6.02 -18.19 11.01
C VAL A 107 -6.37 -19.27 9.99
N ASP A 108 -6.95 -18.89 8.85
CA ASP A 108 -7.25 -19.80 7.74
C ASP A 108 -6.00 -20.12 6.88
N GLY A 109 -4.86 -19.46 7.14
CA GLY A 109 -3.57 -19.73 6.51
C GLY A 109 -3.42 -19.23 5.07
N TYR A 110 -4.38 -18.46 4.57
CA TYR A 110 -4.36 -17.99 3.17
C TYR A 110 -3.32 -16.91 2.88
N TYR A 111 -2.88 -16.17 3.88
CA TYR A 111 -1.87 -15.12 3.69
C TYR A 111 -0.97 -14.93 4.91
N ALA A 112 0.20 -14.41 4.65
CA ALA A 112 1.15 -13.94 5.65
C ALA A 112 1.64 -12.55 5.26
N GLU A 113 1.65 -11.63 6.21
CA GLU A 113 2.10 -10.25 6.04
C GLU A 113 3.34 -10.01 6.89
N VAL A 114 4.45 -9.72 6.26
CA VAL A 114 5.70 -9.40 6.98
C VAL A 114 5.69 -7.94 7.42
N LEU A 115 5.97 -7.69 8.69
CA LEU A 115 6.16 -6.34 9.20
C LEU A 115 7.56 -5.85 8.84
N LEU A 116 7.63 -4.75 8.12
CA LEU A 116 8.88 -4.14 7.72
C LEU A 116 9.28 -3.01 8.67
N HIS A 117 10.58 -2.86 8.81
CA HIS A 117 11.16 -1.75 9.56
C HIS A 117 10.74 -0.40 8.95
N THR A 118 10.39 0.56 9.80
CA THR A 118 10.11 1.95 9.40
C THR A 118 10.63 2.91 10.45
N SER A 119 11.00 4.12 10.04
CA SER A 119 11.39 5.20 10.95
C SER A 119 10.19 5.86 11.66
N CYS A 120 8.97 5.55 11.23
CA CYS A 120 7.74 6.04 11.83
C CYS A 120 7.41 5.26 13.11
N PRO A 121 7.43 5.88 14.31
CA PRO A 121 7.28 5.16 15.58
C PRO A 121 5.87 4.65 15.85
N ASP A 122 4.87 5.20 15.17
CA ASP A 122 3.45 4.87 15.30
C ASP A 122 2.85 4.35 13.99
N CYS A 123 3.69 3.80 13.10
CA CYS A 123 3.30 3.14 11.86
C CYS A 123 3.73 1.67 11.87
N ILE A 124 3.00 0.88 11.11
CA ILE A 124 3.42 -0.44 10.65
C ILE A 124 3.38 -0.49 9.13
N VAL A 125 4.36 -1.12 8.53
CA VAL A 125 4.41 -1.36 7.09
C VAL A 125 4.26 -2.85 6.85
N LEU A 126 3.25 -3.24 6.10
CA LEU A 126 2.92 -4.63 5.80
C LEU A 126 3.32 -4.97 4.37
N ASN A 127 4.11 -6.03 4.24
CA ASN A 127 4.52 -6.58 2.95
C ASN A 127 3.78 -7.89 2.67
N ALA A 128 2.67 -7.83 2.04
CA ALA A 128 1.97 -8.85 1.26
C ALA A 128 0.80 -8.21 0.51
N HIS A 129 0.16 -7.22 1.13
CA HIS A 129 -0.90 -6.41 0.54
C HIS A 129 -0.48 -4.95 0.33
N ASP A 130 0.79 -4.62 0.67
CA ASP A 130 1.42 -3.37 0.27
C ASP A 130 0.79 -2.12 0.90
N TYR A 131 0.50 -2.20 2.22
CA TYR A 131 -0.11 -1.11 2.95
C TYR A 131 0.79 -0.59 4.07
N THR A 132 0.65 0.72 4.32
CA THR A 132 1.13 1.36 5.55
C THR A 132 -0.06 1.71 6.42
N LEU A 133 -0.04 1.23 7.65
CA LEU A 133 -0.99 1.59 8.68
C LEU A 133 -0.34 2.52 9.69
N GLY A 134 -1.12 3.42 10.26
CA GLY A 134 -0.68 4.31 11.34
C GLY A 134 -1.75 4.44 12.42
N ARG A 135 -1.30 4.73 13.65
CA ARG A 135 -2.20 5.09 14.75
C ARG A 135 -2.78 6.49 14.58
N ARG A 136 -2.17 7.31 13.75
CA ARG A 136 -2.66 8.63 13.34
C ARG A 136 -3.31 8.58 11.96
N LYS A 137 -4.03 9.65 11.65
CA LYS A 137 -4.85 9.75 10.43
C LYS A 137 -4.10 10.34 9.23
N ALA A 138 -2.81 10.61 9.36
CA ALA A 138 -2.01 11.21 8.30
C ALA A 138 -0.57 10.68 8.34
N ILE A 139 0.05 10.63 7.19
CA ILE A 139 1.47 10.32 7.00
C ILE A 139 2.24 11.61 6.66
N THR A 140 3.43 11.78 7.17
CA THR A 140 4.30 12.90 6.79
C THR A 140 4.96 12.64 5.43
N GLU A 141 5.44 13.70 4.78
CA GLU A 141 6.15 13.58 3.51
C GLU A 141 7.41 12.70 3.61
N ALA A 142 8.14 12.80 4.73
CA ALA A 142 9.35 12.00 4.96
C ALA A 142 9.02 10.50 5.09
N GLU A 143 7.97 10.15 5.81
CA GLU A 143 7.51 8.78 5.98
C GLU A 143 6.95 8.20 4.69
N LEU A 144 6.18 9.00 3.94
CA LEU A 144 5.70 8.59 2.61
C LEU A 144 6.88 8.35 1.66
N LYS A 145 7.93 9.16 1.75
CA LYS A 145 9.15 8.98 0.94
C LYS A 145 9.90 7.71 1.32
N GLU A 146 9.97 7.37 2.62
CA GLU A 146 10.54 6.09 3.07
C GLU A 146 9.73 4.91 2.50
N PHE A 147 8.41 4.96 2.59
CA PHE A 147 7.52 3.94 2.02
C PHE A 147 7.64 3.85 0.49
N GLU A 148 7.79 4.99 -0.21
CA GLU A 148 8.05 5.01 -1.66
C GLU A 148 9.36 4.27 -2.01
N MET A 149 10.42 4.49 -1.22
CA MET A 149 11.69 3.77 -1.41
C MET A 149 11.54 2.26 -1.13
N GLN A 150 10.76 1.87 -0.13
CA GLN A 150 10.47 0.46 0.14
C GLN A 150 9.73 -0.19 -1.03
N THR A 151 8.67 0.44 -1.54
CA THR A 151 7.91 -0.09 -2.69
C THR A 151 8.76 -0.16 -3.96
N GLU A 152 9.68 0.79 -4.17
CA GLU A 152 10.64 0.75 -5.29
C GLU A 152 11.60 -0.44 -5.16
N CYS A 153 12.04 -0.78 -3.93
CA CYS A 153 12.88 -1.95 -3.68
C CYS A 153 12.18 -3.27 -4.01
N PHE A 154 10.86 -3.34 -3.84
CA PHE A 154 10.03 -4.49 -4.25
C PHE A 154 9.68 -4.48 -5.74
N GLY A 155 10.01 -3.43 -6.48
CA GLY A 155 9.62 -3.25 -7.88
C GLY A 155 8.14 -2.97 -8.05
N TRP A 156 7.50 -2.37 -7.05
CA TRP A 156 6.09 -2.01 -7.07
C TRP A 156 5.86 -0.59 -7.57
N SER A 157 4.59 -0.26 -7.80
CA SER A 157 4.21 1.07 -8.23
C SER A 157 4.40 2.10 -7.11
N LYS A 158 4.45 3.37 -7.49
CA LYS A 158 4.48 4.47 -6.52
C LYS A 158 3.26 4.38 -5.57
N PRO A 159 3.47 4.48 -4.23
CA PRO A 159 2.39 4.39 -3.29
C PRO A 159 1.38 5.54 -3.45
N GLN A 160 0.14 5.24 -3.15
CA GLN A 160 -0.96 6.19 -3.11
C GLN A 160 -1.37 6.43 -1.67
N VAL A 161 -1.46 7.69 -1.26
CA VAL A 161 -2.09 8.05 0.02
C VAL A 161 -3.58 7.81 -0.11
N LEU A 162 -4.15 7.06 0.82
CA LEU A 162 -5.58 6.80 0.86
C LEU A 162 -6.30 8.03 1.42
N ASN A 163 -7.27 8.53 0.70
CA ASN A 163 -8.02 9.70 1.11
C ASN A 163 -9.22 9.29 1.98
N ASN A 164 -8.93 9.01 3.23
CA ASN A 164 -9.88 8.42 4.17
C ASN A 164 -10.88 9.43 4.72
N GLU A 165 -12.15 9.04 4.77
CA GLU A 165 -13.15 9.63 5.66
C GLU A 165 -13.04 8.95 7.03
N PHE A 166 -12.47 9.60 8.03
CA PHE A 166 -12.23 8.98 9.34
C PHE A 166 -13.45 8.95 10.27
N ASP A 167 -14.63 9.22 9.75
CA ASP A 167 -15.90 9.16 10.47
C ASP A 167 -16.56 7.79 10.21
N TYR A 168 -16.34 6.86 11.15
CA TYR A 168 -16.91 5.51 11.11
C TYR A 168 -18.20 5.38 11.93
N GLN A 169 -18.68 6.47 12.54
CA GLN A 169 -19.91 6.45 13.37
C GLN A 169 -21.13 6.84 12.56
N ASN A 170 -20.98 7.75 11.59
CA ASN A 170 -22.06 8.21 10.74
C ASN A 170 -22.09 7.39 9.44
N CYS A 171 -22.73 6.24 9.53
CA CYS A 171 -22.92 5.33 8.39
C CYS A 171 -24.30 5.47 7.82
N ASN A 172 -24.40 5.52 6.48
CA ASN A 172 -25.69 5.44 5.81
C ASN A 172 -26.26 4.04 6.02
N THR A 173 -27.55 3.95 6.35
CA THR A 173 -28.28 2.68 6.30
C THR A 173 -28.36 2.22 4.85
N LEU A 174 -28.39 0.91 4.63
CA LEU A 174 -28.50 0.32 3.28
C LEU A 174 -29.77 0.73 2.52
N ASP A 175 -30.76 1.30 3.24
CA ASP A 175 -32.03 1.76 2.67
C ASP A 175 -31.98 3.14 2.02
N VAL A 176 -30.89 3.89 2.22
CA VAL A 176 -30.71 5.17 1.53
C VAL A 176 -30.05 4.90 0.18
N ASN A 177 -30.85 4.70 -0.85
CA ASN A 177 -30.38 4.74 -2.24
C ASN A 177 -29.81 6.15 -2.49
N PRO A 178 -28.46 6.32 -2.56
CA PRO A 178 -27.94 7.57 -3.07
C PRO A 178 -28.50 7.70 -4.48
N THR A 179 -29.10 8.83 -4.78
CA THR A 179 -29.53 9.07 -6.17
C THR A 179 -28.32 8.80 -7.06
N GLU A 180 -28.48 8.03 -8.12
CA GLU A 180 -27.38 7.60 -9.01
C GLU A 180 -26.48 8.78 -9.42
N TRP A 181 -27.07 9.97 -9.56
CA TRP A 181 -26.38 11.22 -9.86
C TRP A 181 -25.41 11.69 -8.75
N SER A 182 -25.77 11.56 -7.48
CA SER A 182 -24.91 11.99 -6.38
C SER A 182 -23.67 11.10 -6.26
N LEU A 183 -23.82 9.81 -6.52
CA LEU A 183 -22.71 8.87 -6.56
C LEU A 183 -21.81 9.12 -7.78
N ALA A 184 -22.42 9.33 -8.95
CA ALA A 184 -21.69 9.63 -10.18
C ALA A 184 -20.84 10.90 -10.06
N LEU A 185 -21.37 11.97 -9.44
CA LEU A 185 -20.63 13.20 -9.19
C LEU A 185 -19.47 12.97 -8.24
N LYS A 186 -19.65 12.23 -7.15
CA LYS A 186 -18.55 11.90 -6.22
C LYS A 186 -17.43 11.10 -6.92
N ILE A 187 -17.78 10.12 -7.74
CA ILE A 187 -16.82 9.35 -8.53
C ILE A 187 -16.07 10.27 -9.50
N PHE A 188 -16.78 11.16 -10.18
CA PHE A 188 -16.16 12.11 -11.11
C PHE A 188 -15.20 13.08 -10.41
N GLU A 189 -15.59 13.65 -9.28
CA GLU A 189 -14.72 14.52 -8.46
C GLU A 189 -13.46 13.79 -8.01
N ARG A 190 -13.59 12.52 -7.61
CA ARG A 190 -12.46 11.67 -7.24
C ARG A 190 -11.55 11.40 -8.42
N ALA A 191 -12.09 10.98 -9.55
CA ALA A 191 -11.31 10.73 -10.75
C ALA A 191 -10.57 12.00 -11.21
N TYR A 192 -11.21 13.16 -11.10
CA TYR A 192 -10.58 14.43 -11.40
C TYR A 192 -9.45 14.76 -10.40
N THR A 193 -9.65 14.54 -9.11
CA THR A 193 -8.63 14.73 -8.08
C THR A 193 -7.44 13.78 -8.30
N MET A 194 -7.71 12.53 -8.67
CA MET A 194 -6.71 11.48 -8.89
C MET A 194 -6.12 11.46 -10.32
N ARG A 195 -6.48 12.44 -11.18
CA ARG A 195 -6.09 12.46 -12.60
C ARG A 195 -4.59 12.33 -12.85
N HIS A 196 -3.76 12.90 -11.97
CA HIS A 196 -2.30 12.80 -12.09
C HIS A 196 -1.80 11.39 -11.77
N SER A 197 -2.34 10.74 -10.76
CA SER A 197 -2.01 9.35 -10.43
C SER A 197 -2.48 8.40 -11.52
N ILE A 198 -3.67 8.63 -12.08
CA ILE A 198 -4.20 7.86 -13.22
C ILE A 198 -3.30 8.04 -14.44
N ALA A 199 -2.94 9.29 -14.78
CA ALA A 199 -2.07 9.59 -15.92
C ALA A 199 -0.68 8.98 -15.75
N SER A 200 -0.07 9.10 -14.57
CA SER A 200 1.22 8.47 -14.27
C SER A 200 1.15 6.96 -14.43
N CYS A 201 0.10 6.32 -13.90
CA CYS A 201 -0.09 4.88 -14.03
C CYS A 201 -0.26 4.43 -15.49
N ILE A 202 -0.96 5.20 -16.31
CA ILE A 202 -1.08 4.95 -17.76
C ILE A 202 0.30 5.03 -18.43
N ILE A 203 1.04 6.10 -18.13
CA ILE A 203 2.38 6.32 -18.69
C ILE A 203 3.31 5.17 -18.30
N ASP A 204 3.34 4.79 -17.02
CA ASP A 204 4.20 3.72 -16.51
C ASP A 204 3.84 2.34 -17.09
N THR A 205 2.56 2.13 -17.44
CA THR A 205 2.11 0.84 -17.98
C THR A 205 2.33 0.72 -19.49
N PHE A 206 2.11 1.78 -20.25
CA PHE A 206 2.05 1.71 -21.71
C PHE A 206 3.24 2.34 -22.43
N LEU A 207 4.05 3.18 -21.77
CA LEU A 207 5.23 3.74 -22.40
C LEU A 207 6.46 2.88 -22.07
N PRO A 208 7.21 2.43 -23.08
CA PRO A 208 8.39 1.60 -22.89
C PRO A 208 9.45 2.34 -22.08
N SER A 209 10.23 1.56 -21.32
CA SER A 209 11.28 1.99 -20.38
C SER A 209 12.29 3.01 -20.93
N SER A 210 12.41 3.15 -22.25
CA SER A 210 13.26 4.14 -22.91
C SER A 210 12.79 5.59 -22.69
N PHE A 211 11.50 5.81 -22.44
CA PHE A 211 10.96 7.14 -22.14
C PHE A 211 11.11 7.51 -20.66
N GLN A 212 11.16 6.52 -19.77
CA GLN A 212 11.37 6.73 -18.34
C GLN A 212 12.80 7.18 -18.01
N LEU A 213 13.79 6.75 -18.78
CA LEU A 213 15.19 7.16 -18.59
C LEU A 213 15.43 8.65 -18.92
N TYR A 214 14.63 9.23 -19.83
CA TYR A 214 14.78 10.64 -20.21
C TYR A 214 14.28 11.61 -19.13
N ASN A 215 13.25 11.26 -18.36
CA ASN A 215 12.66 12.13 -17.34
C ASN A 215 13.29 12.01 -15.94
N ARG A 216 14.15 11.00 -15.68
CA ARG A 216 14.90 10.87 -14.41
C ARG A 216 16.15 11.76 -14.33
N HIS A 217 16.53 12.42 -15.42
CA HIS A 217 17.72 13.29 -15.50
C HIS A 217 17.38 14.79 -15.65
N LYS A 218 16.15 15.19 -15.41
CA LYS A 218 15.73 16.56 -15.23
C LYS A 218 15.29 16.80 -13.78
#